data_6c8dedaa0c680d78855add1dd3bf4105
#
_entry.id   6c8dedaa0c680d78855add1dd3bf4105
#
_cell.length_a   1.000
_cell.length_b   1.000
_cell.length_c   1.000
_cell.angle_alpha   90.00
_cell.angle_beta   90.00
_cell.angle_gamma   90.00
#
_symmetry.space_group_name_H-M   'P 1'
#
loop_
_entity.id
_entity.type
_entity.pdbx_description
1 polymer ?
#
loop_
_entity_poly.entity_id
_entity_poly.type
_entity_poly.pdbx_seq_one_letter_code
_entity_poly.pdbx_strand_id
1 'polypeptide(L)'
;MNAIAASTDVREIRREALRIDGERIHRDAVIEVRNPYDGSLVGTVPKATLDDVRRAFAAARAYRPTLTRHDRAAILRRAADIVRSRTAEIAALITA
;
A
#
# COMPACT_ATOMS: atom_id res chain seq x y z
N MET A 1 9.11 26.20 2.09
CA MET A 1 9.18 25.75 1.93
C MET A 1 9.11 25.13 1.58
N ASN A 2 9.16 24.92 1.63
CA ASN A 2 9.27 24.17 1.48
C ASN A 2 9.31 23.42 0.93
N ALA A 3 8.76 24.02 0.21
CA ALA A 3 8.92 22.99 -0.74
C ALA A 3 9.67 21.84 -0.31
N ILE A 4 10.26 22.12 0.46
CA ILE A 4 10.95 21.13 1.06
C ILE A 4 10.09 20.10 1.65
N ALA A 5 8.86 20.44 1.82
CA ALA A 5 7.92 19.51 2.33
C ALA A 5 7.89 18.24 1.52
N ALA A 6 7.99 18.35 0.23
CA ALA A 6 8.01 17.17 -0.60
C ALA A 6 9.21 16.29 -0.31
N SER A 7 10.33 16.91 -0.10
CA SER A 7 11.52 16.15 0.24
C SER A 7 11.37 15.48 1.59
N THR A 8 10.73 16.15 2.51
CA THR A 8 10.48 15.60 3.82
C THR A 8 9.64 14.35 3.72
N ASP A 9 8.59 14.41 2.90
CA ASP A 9 7.71 13.27 2.72
C ASP A 9 8.43 12.06 2.19
N VAL A 10 9.34 12.27 1.24
CA VAL A 10 10.11 11.18 0.66
C VAL A 10 11.00 10.52 1.70
N ARG A 11 11.44 11.29 2.66
CA ARG A 11 12.37 10.76 3.68
C ARG A 11 11.66 10.19 4.88
N GLU A 12 10.36 10.39 5.00
CA GLU A 12 9.63 9.78 6.07
C GLU A 12 9.56 8.27 5.88
N ILE A 13 9.81 7.57 6.97
CA ILE A 13 9.71 6.11 6.97
C ILE A 13 8.25 5.73 6.96
N ARG A 14 7.84 4.99 5.95
CA ARG A 14 6.46 4.54 5.83
C ARG A 14 6.27 3.23 6.58
N ARG A 15 5.22 3.17 7.38
CA ARG A 15 4.85 1.97 8.12
C ARG A 15 3.54 1.45 7.55
N GLU A 16 3.66 0.54 6.60
CA GLU A 16 2.48 -0.01 5.96
C GLU A 16 1.93 -1.19 6.75
N ALA A 17 0.70 -1.53 6.46
CA ALA A 17 0.01 -2.64 7.09
C ALA A 17 -0.22 -3.76 6.08
N LEU A 18 -0.39 -4.99 6.56
CA LEU A 18 -0.97 -6.04 5.74
C LEU A 18 -2.42 -5.70 5.49
N ARG A 19 -2.91 -6.06 4.32
CA ARG A 19 -4.33 -5.86 3.97
C ARG A 19 -4.93 -7.20 3.63
N ILE A 20 -5.77 -7.70 4.51
CA ILE A 20 -6.43 -8.99 4.37
C ILE A 20 -7.91 -8.79 4.62
N ASP A 21 -8.73 -9.15 3.66
CA ASP A 21 -10.18 -9.07 3.76
C ASP A 21 -10.65 -7.67 4.16
N GLY A 22 -10.01 -6.64 3.60
CA GLY A 22 -10.35 -5.24 3.87
C GLY A 22 -9.82 -4.71 5.19
N GLU A 23 -9.18 -5.53 5.99
CA GLU A 23 -8.61 -5.09 7.28
C GLU A 23 -7.15 -4.71 7.14
N ARG A 24 -6.74 -3.74 7.94
CA ARG A 24 -5.33 -3.32 8.02
C ARG A 24 -4.74 -3.94 9.27
N ILE A 25 -3.71 -4.75 9.09
CA ILE A 25 -3.11 -5.53 10.17
C ILE A 25 -1.66 -5.10 10.37
N HIS A 26 -1.32 -4.72 11.60
CA HIS A 26 0.04 -4.36 11.99
C HIS A 26 0.61 -5.47 12.87
N ARG A 27 1.94 -5.65 12.77
CA ARG A 27 2.66 -6.65 13.55
C ARG A 27 3.98 -6.06 14.03
N ASP A 28 4.50 -6.58 15.13
CA ASP A 28 5.82 -6.17 15.62
C ASP A 28 6.93 -6.69 14.70
N ALA A 29 6.78 -7.92 14.21
CA ALA A 29 7.73 -8.47 13.24
C ALA A 29 7.49 -7.82 11.89
N VAL A 30 8.51 -7.15 11.36
CA VAL A 30 8.41 -6.38 10.11
C VAL A 30 9.52 -6.76 9.15
N ILE A 31 9.27 -6.49 7.88
CA ILE A 31 10.27 -6.54 6.82
C ILE A 31 10.67 -5.10 6.53
N GLU A 32 11.96 -4.82 6.57
CA GLU A 32 12.49 -3.49 6.23
C GLU A 32 12.70 -3.40 4.73
N VAL A 33 12.23 -2.29 4.16
CA VAL A 33 12.45 -1.98 2.75
C VAL A 33 13.47 -0.85 2.68
N ARG A 34 14.60 -1.10 2.04
CA ARG A 34 15.70 -0.15 1.97
C ARG A 34 15.95 0.28 0.54
N ASN A 35 16.39 1.52 0.40
CA ASN A 35 16.80 2.05 -0.89
C ASN A 35 18.10 1.36 -1.28
N PRO A 36 18.17 0.68 -2.44
CA PRO A 36 19.36 -0.04 -2.84
C PRO A 36 20.54 0.87 -3.17
N TYR A 37 20.28 2.15 -3.44
CA TYR A 37 21.34 3.08 -3.79
C TYR A 37 22.18 3.47 -2.58
N ASP A 38 21.56 3.82 -1.47
CA ASP A 38 22.26 4.33 -0.29
C ASP A 38 22.01 3.53 0.99
N GLY A 39 21.15 2.50 0.93
CA GLY A 39 20.84 1.66 2.08
C GLY A 39 19.89 2.29 3.08
N SER A 40 19.36 3.48 2.81
CA SER A 40 18.47 4.15 3.75
C SER A 40 17.15 3.41 3.87
N LEU A 41 16.57 3.47 5.06
CA LEU A 41 15.29 2.82 5.32
C LEU A 41 14.15 3.63 4.68
N VAL A 42 13.43 3.01 3.75
CA VAL A 42 12.28 3.62 3.08
C VAL A 42 11.02 3.38 3.89
N GLY A 43 10.84 2.17 4.38
CA GLY A 43 9.65 1.82 5.14
C GLY A 43 9.70 0.41 5.67
N THR A 44 8.62 0.04 6.33
CA THR A 44 8.45 -1.32 6.86
C THR A 44 7.08 -1.85 6.49
N VAL A 45 7.00 -3.18 6.33
CA VAL A 45 5.73 -3.88 6.18
C VAL A 45 5.71 -5.02 7.18
N PRO A 46 4.55 -5.39 7.72
CA PRO A 46 4.48 -6.50 8.64
C PRO A 46 4.86 -7.80 7.96
N LYS A 47 5.50 -8.68 8.71
CA LYS A 47 5.85 -10.00 8.22
C LYS A 47 4.63 -10.91 8.35
N ALA A 48 4.11 -11.39 7.23
CA ALA A 48 2.94 -12.25 7.23
C ALA A 48 3.27 -13.64 7.76
N THR A 49 2.31 -14.24 8.43
CA THR A 49 2.42 -15.63 8.89
C THR A 49 1.70 -16.55 7.91
N LEU A 50 1.91 -17.84 8.06
CA LEU A 50 1.18 -18.82 7.24
C LEU A 50 -0.32 -18.72 7.50
N ASP A 51 -0.72 -18.44 8.73
CA ASP A 51 -2.14 -18.24 9.05
C ASP A 51 -2.72 -17.04 8.34
N ASP A 52 -1.95 -15.95 8.20
CA ASP A 52 -2.38 -14.78 7.43
C ASP A 52 -2.67 -15.16 5.98
N VAL A 53 -1.81 -15.96 5.38
CA VAL A 53 -1.98 -16.43 4.00
C VAL A 53 -3.23 -17.29 3.87
N ARG A 54 -3.42 -18.22 4.80
CA ARG A 54 -4.61 -19.08 4.81
C ARG A 54 -5.88 -18.27 4.95
N ARG A 55 -5.87 -17.27 5.81
CA ARG A 55 -7.00 -16.39 6.02
C ARG A 55 -7.32 -15.57 4.76
N ALA A 56 -6.29 -15.09 4.08
CA ALA A 56 -6.47 -14.36 2.83
C ALA A 56 -7.13 -15.24 1.76
N PHE A 57 -6.67 -16.48 1.61
CA PHE A 57 -7.26 -17.41 0.66
C PHE A 57 -8.69 -17.77 1.03
N ALA A 58 -8.97 -17.95 2.32
CA ALA A 58 -10.32 -18.25 2.77
C ALA A 58 -11.28 -17.10 2.47
N ALA A 59 -10.85 -15.87 2.69
CA ALA A 59 -11.64 -14.69 2.40
C ALA A 59 -11.92 -14.58 0.90
N ALA A 60 -10.91 -14.83 0.07
CA ALA A 60 -11.07 -14.79 -1.38
C ALA A 60 -12.03 -15.87 -1.87
N ARG A 61 -11.95 -17.06 -1.28
CA ARG A 61 -12.85 -18.18 -1.65
C ARG A 61 -14.29 -17.89 -1.26
N ALA A 62 -14.49 -17.22 -0.13
CA ALA A 62 -15.83 -16.91 0.37
C ALA A 62 -16.48 -15.73 -0.34
N TYR A 63 -15.71 -14.96 -1.08
CA TYR A 63 -16.20 -13.77 -1.74
C TYR A 63 -17.28 -14.11 -2.75
N ARG A 64 -18.36 -13.33 -2.74
CA ARG A 64 -19.44 -13.42 -3.72
C ARG A 64 -19.59 -12.06 -4.38
N PRO A 65 -19.42 -11.96 -5.70
CA PRO A 65 -19.54 -10.69 -6.38
C PRO A 65 -20.96 -10.15 -6.31
N THR A 66 -21.07 -8.91 -5.89
CA THR A 66 -22.36 -8.22 -5.79
C THR A 66 -22.42 -6.98 -6.68
N LEU A 67 -21.26 -6.56 -7.19
CA LEU A 67 -21.16 -5.35 -8.00
C LEU A 67 -21.46 -5.65 -9.46
N THR A 68 -22.19 -4.76 -10.11
CA THR A 68 -22.40 -4.83 -11.55
C THR A 68 -21.12 -4.43 -12.28
N ARG A 69 -21.08 -4.69 -13.59
CA ARG A 69 -19.97 -4.22 -14.41
C ARG A 69 -19.85 -2.71 -14.36
N HIS A 70 -20.99 -2.02 -14.37
CA HIS A 70 -21.02 -0.56 -14.28
C HIS A 70 -20.42 -0.08 -12.97
N ASP A 71 -20.77 -0.71 -11.86
CA ASP A 71 -20.25 -0.36 -10.54
C ASP A 71 -18.73 -0.54 -10.49
N ARG A 72 -18.23 -1.66 -11.02
CA ARG A 72 -16.79 -1.93 -11.05
C ARG A 72 -16.05 -0.88 -11.89
N ALA A 73 -16.63 -0.51 -13.04
CA ALA A 73 -16.03 0.51 -13.89
C ALA A 73 -15.96 1.87 -13.18
N ALA A 74 -17.00 2.22 -12.46
CA ALA A 74 -17.05 3.47 -11.70
C ALA A 74 -15.97 3.50 -10.62
N ILE A 75 -15.79 2.40 -9.91
CA ILE A 75 -14.75 2.28 -8.88
C ILE A 75 -13.36 2.46 -9.50
N LEU A 76 -13.10 1.81 -10.62
CA LEU A 76 -11.81 1.89 -11.29
C LEU A 76 -11.52 3.29 -11.83
N ARG A 77 -12.52 3.98 -12.37
CA ARG A 77 -12.35 5.36 -12.83
C ARG A 77 -12.02 6.29 -11.67
N ARG A 78 -12.69 6.11 -10.54
CA ARG A 78 -12.42 6.89 -9.34
C ARG A 78 -11.01 6.63 -8.82
N ALA A 79 -10.59 5.38 -8.81
CA ALA A 79 -9.23 5.04 -8.41
C ALA A 79 -8.21 5.70 -9.33
N ALA A 80 -8.45 5.70 -10.64
CA ALA A 80 -7.56 6.35 -11.60
C ALA A 80 -7.45 7.86 -11.35
N ASP A 81 -8.57 8.51 -11.03
CA ASP A 81 -8.56 9.94 -10.72
C ASP A 81 -7.76 10.24 -9.46
N ILE A 82 -7.91 9.40 -8.44
CA ILE A 82 -7.15 9.54 -7.21
C ILE A 82 -5.65 9.39 -7.48
N VAL A 83 -5.27 8.37 -8.25
CA VAL A 83 -3.85 8.16 -8.62
C VAL A 83 -3.30 9.38 -9.36
N ARG A 84 -4.05 9.94 -10.31
CA ARG A 84 -3.61 11.13 -11.03
C ARG A 84 -3.41 12.31 -10.08
N SER A 85 -4.30 12.48 -9.11
CA SER A 85 -4.19 13.59 -8.16
C SER A 85 -3.00 13.43 -7.22
N ARG A 86 -2.46 12.23 -7.11
CA ARG A 86 -1.33 11.91 -6.23
C ARG A 86 -0.07 11.52 -7.01
N THR A 87 0.03 11.93 -8.26
CA THR A 87 1.13 11.53 -9.14
C THR A 87 2.50 11.84 -8.56
N ALA A 88 2.69 13.04 -8.05
CA ALA A 88 3.99 13.45 -7.51
C ALA A 88 4.40 12.61 -6.30
N GLU A 89 3.47 12.33 -5.43
CA GLU A 89 3.70 11.51 -4.25
C GLU A 89 4.09 10.09 -4.63
N ILE A 90 3.37 9.52 -5.58
CA ILE A 90 3.60 8.15 -6.03
C ILE A 90 4.93 8.04 -6.76
N ALA A 91 5.24 9.02 -7.61
CA ALA A 91 6.51 9.05 -8.33
C ALA A 91 7.70 9.11 -7.37
N ALA A 92 7.60 9.93 -6.34
CA ALA A 92 8.65 10.04 -5.33
C ALA A 92 8.85 8.71 -4.59
N LEU A 93 7.77 8.02 -4.30
CA LEU A 93 7.85 6.72 -3.63
C LEU A 93 8.51 5.67 -4.51
N ILE A 94 8.25 5.69 -5.81
CA ILE A 94 8.85 4.75 -6.75
C ILE A 94 10.37 4.94 -6.82
N THR A 95 10.82 6.17 -6.74
CA THR A 95 12.26 6.46 -6.81
C THR A 95 12.97 6.32 -5.47
N ALA A 96 12.26 6.17 -4.40
CA ALA A 96 12.84 5.98 -3.07
C ALA A 96 13.33 4.53 -2.84
#